data_d2900e1560f26eb779805f4fd13ad05d
#
_entry.id   d2900e1560f26eb779805f4fd13ad05d
#
_cell.length_a   1.000
_cell.length_b   1.000
_cell.length_c   1.000
_cell.angle_alpha   90.00
_cell.angle_beta   90.00
_cell.angle_gamma   90.00
#
_symmetry.space_group_name_H-M   'P 1'
#
loop_
_entity.id
_entity.type
_entity.pdbx_description
1 polymer ?
#
loop_
_entity_poly.entity_id
_entity_poly.type
_entity_poly.pdbx_seq_one_letter_code
_entity_poly.pdbx_strand_id
1 'polypeptide(L)'
;MNTALYRMDAGASPDENLFYIADDRFRLGERVKRLMKKTAHSEFPHSRTRRIVGNVRVRPREDGSLEIGSVFTTYRTKDGTTDLYFGSAVHVLQVHDDSYRIRSKRCLLDGDGLRPSGRLSILL
;
A
#
# COMPACT_ATOMS: atom_id res chain seq x y z
N MET A 1 -8.85 4.82 5.64
CA MET A 1 -8.01 3.80 5.01
C MET A 1 -6.60 3.93 5.53
N ASN A 2 -6.12 2.92 6.22
CA ASN A 2 -4.75 2.90 6.75
C ASN A 2 -3.91 1.98 5.87
N THR A 3 -2.78 2.47 5.41
CA THR A 3 -1.81 1.70 4.63
C THR A 3 -0.56 1.50 5.47
N ALA A 4 -0.29 0.25 5.79
CA ALA A 4 0.76 -0.10 6.71
C ALA A 4 1.96 -0.76 6.09
N LEU A 5 3.03 -0.72 6.77
CA LEU A 5 4.25 -1.08 6.39
C LEU A 5 5.16 -1.63 7.34
N TYR A 6 5.98 -2.42 7.06
CA TYR A 6 7.17 -2.98 7.67
C TYR A 6 6.93 -4.13 8.63
N ARG A 7 7.49 -5.22 8.12
CA ARG A 7 7.92 -6.35 8.87
C ARG A 7 7.08 -6.69 10.04
N MET A 8 5.91 -7.24 9.92
CA MET A 8 5.41 -7.66 10.98
C MET A 8 4.26 -8.38 11.04
N ASP A 9 4.00 -8.67 12.05
CA ASP A 9 2.83 -9.12 12.72
C ASP A 9 1.60 -8.47 12.11
N ALA A 10 0.67 -9.28 11.61
CA ALA A 10 -0.59 -8.81 11.05
C ALA A 10 -1.43 -8.01 12.06
N GLY A 11 -1.13 -8.16 13.35
CA GLY A 11 -1.77 -7.42 14.43
C GLY A 11 -1.15 -6.08 14.78
N ALA A 12 -0.09 -5.65 14.08
CA ALA A 12 0.57 -4.38 14.38
C ALA A 12 -0.37 -3.20 14.25
N SER A 13 -0.30 -2.26 15.19
CA SER A 13 -1.10 -1.04 15.25
C SER A 13 -0.23 0.19 15.00
N PRO A 14 -0.72 1.20 14.26
CA PRO A 14 0.01 2.46 14.08
C PRO A 14 0.31 3.20 15.38
N ASP A 15 -0.47 2.95 16.44
CA ASP A 15 -0.30 3.59 17.76
C ASP A 15 0.83 2.95 18.56
N GLU A 16 1.14 1.69 18.28
CA GLU A 16 2.11 0.90 19.02
C GLU A 16 3.34 0.51 18.23
N ASN A 17 3.25 0.57 16.91
CA ASN A 17 4.28 0.09 16.01
C ASN A 17 4.67 1.13 14.96
N LEU A 18 5.88 1.02 14.47
CA LEU A 18 6.37 1.90 13.42
C LEU A 18 5.84 1.47 12.05
N PHE A 19 5.20 2.41 11.35
CA PHE A 19 4.74 2.24 9.98
C PHE A 19 5.47 3.21 9.05
N TYR A 20 5.72 2.82 7.82
CA TYR A 20 6.22 3.74 6.81
C TYR A 20 5.14 4.72 6.36
N ILE A 21 3.90 4.25 6.26
CA ILE A 21 2.72 5.03 5.95
C ILE A 21 1.56 4.54 6.81
N ALA A 22 0.94 5.44 7.55
CA ALA A 22 -0.30 5.19 8.27
C ALA A 22 -1.22 6.37 8.05
N ASP A 23 -1.95 6.34 6.93
CA ASP A 23 -2.76 7.46 6.46
C ASP A 23 -4.25 7.12 6.48
N ASP A 24 -5.06 8.11 6.81
CA ASP A 24 -6.47 8.13 6.49
C ASP A 24 -6.69 8.60 5.04
N ARG A 25 -7.94 8.64 4.60
CA ARG A 25 -8.28 9.05 3.24
C ARG A 25 -7.82 10.47 2.90
N PHE A 26 -7.92 11.38 3.85
CA PHE A 26 -7.51 12.77 3.64
C PHE A 26 -5.99 12.88 3.45
N ARG A 27 -5.23 12.29 4.35
CA ARG A 27 -3.76 12.28 4.28
C ARG A 27 -3.26 11.58 3.02
N LEU A 28 -3.91 10.49 2.64
CA LEU A 28 -3.58 9.78 1.41
C LEU A 28 -3.80 10.66 0.18
N GLY A 29 -4.91 11.41 0.14
CA GLY A 29 -5.18 12.37 -0.92
C GLY A 29 -4.13 13.48 -1.01
N GLU A 30 -3.70 14.02 0.12
CA GLU A 30 -2.64 15.02 0.17
C GLU A 30 -1.29 14.44 -0.30
N ARG A 31 -1.01 13.19 0.02
CA ARG A 31 0.17 12.48 -0.47
C ARG A 31 0.15 12.34 -1.99
N VAL A 32 -0.99 11.97 -2.57
CA VAL A 32 -1.15 11.87 -4.02
C VAL A 32 -0.92 13.23 -4.69
N LYS A 33 -1.53 14.28 -4.17
CA LYS A 33 -1.33 15.65 -4.68
C LYS A 33 0.15 16.05 -4.67
N ARG A 34 0.86 15.71 -3.59
CA ARG A 34 2.29 15.99 -3.50
C ARG A 34 3.10 15.22 -4.53
N LEU A 35 2.80 13.94 -4.75
CA LEU A 35 3.51 13.11 -5.73
C LEU A 35 3.30 13.59 -7.16
N MET A 36 2.17 14.26 -7.43
CA MET A 36 1.89 14.82 -8.75
C MET A 36 2.60 16.15 -9.03
N LYS A 37 3.22 16.76 -8.02
CA LYS A 37 3.95 18.01 -8.20
C LYS A 37 5.32 17.76 -8.82
N LYS A 38 5.72 18.65 -9.74
CA LYS A 38 7.06 18.63 -10.35
C LYS A 38 8.18 18.85 -9.32
N THR A 39 7.84 19.45 -8.17
CA THR A 39 8.78 19.68 -7.07
C THR A 39 9.00 18.46 -6.17
N ALA A 40 8.27 17.36 -6.39
CA ALA A 40 8.49 16.11 -5.69
C ALA A 40 9.70 15.37 -6.28
N HIS A 41 10.89 15.72 -5.87
CA HIS A 41 12.16 15.25 -6.45
C HIS A 41 12.31 13.73 -6.50
N SER A 42 11.69 13.00 -5.58
CA SER A 42 11.74 11.54 -5.57
C SER A 42 10.86 10.89 -6.65
N GLU A 43 9.87 11.61 -7.18
CA GLU A 43 8.94 11.13 -8.20
C GLU A 43 8.89 11.99 -9.46
N PHE A 44 9.73 13.01 -9.58
CA PHE A 44 9.85 13.78 -10.81
C PHE A 44 11.30 13.73 -11.36
N PRO A 45 11.51 13.34 -12.63
CA PRO A 45 10.51 12.76 -13.55
C PRO A 45 9.85 11.52 -12.97
N HIS A 46 8.57 11.32 -13.29
CA HIS A 46 7.79 10.23 -12.70
C HIS A 46 8.40 8.87 -12.96
N SER A 47 8.43 8.02 -11.94
CA SER A 47 8.78 6.62 -12.08
C SER A 47 7.69 5.86 -12.84
N ARG A 48 8.07 4.78 -13.50
CA ARG A 48 7.14 3.82 -14.07
C ARG A 48 6.94 2.70 -13.08
N THR A 49 5.68 2.35 -12.82
CA THR A 49 5.35 1.28 -11.91
C THR A 49 4.51 0.20 -12.60
N ARG A 50 4.71 -1.03 -12.17
CA ARG A 50 3.87 -2.17 -12.61
C ARG A 50 3.55 -3.00 -11.38
N ARG A 51 2.27 -3.33 -11.20
CA ARG A 51 1.81 -4.16 -10.10
C ARG A 51 1.30 -5.48 -10.63
N ILE A 52 1.65 -6.55 -9.93
CA ILE A 52 1.12 -7.88 -10.14
C ILE A 52 0.49 -8.31 -8.83
N VAL A 53 -0.78 -8.70 -8.89
CA VAL A 53 -1.55 -9.16 -7.71
C VAL A 53 -1.99 -10.58 -7.98
N GLY A 54 -1.84 -11.44 -6.99
CA GLY A 54 -2.23 -12.83 -7.11
C GLY A 54 -2.65 -13.44 -5.78
N ASN A 55 -2.97 -14.72 -5.83
CA ASN A 55 -3.38 -15.49 -4.66
C ASN A 55 -4.49 -14.78 -3.86
N VAL A 56 -5.49 -14.29 -4.57
CA VAL A 56 -6.60 -13.55 -3.97
C VAL A 56 -7.54 -14.50 -3.26
N ARG A 57 -7.83 -14.20 -1.99
CA ARG A 57 -8.75 -14.96 -1.15
C ARG A 57 -9.79 -14.03 -0.56
N VAL A 58 -11.03 -14.47 -0.55
CA VAL A 58 -12.15 -13.70 -0.03
C VAL A 58 -12.72 -14.42 1.19
N ARG A 59 -12.88 -13.68 2.28
CA ARG A 59 -13.53 -14.18 3.49
C ARG A 59 -14.62 -13.23 3.92
N PRO A 60 -15.90 -13.68 3.94
CA PRO A 60 -16.96 -12.90 4.53
C PRO A 60 -16.74 -12.69 6.03
N ARG A 61 -17.09 -11.51 6.53
CA ARG A 61 -17.05 -11.18 7.95
C ARG A 61 -18.45 -11.13 8.54
N GLU A 62 -18.53 -11.25 9.86
CA GLU A 62 -19.80 -11.27 10.57
C GLU A 62 -20.61 -9.99 10.41
N ASP A 63 -19.95 -8.85 10.23
CA ASP A 63 -20.59 -7.54 10.04
C ASP A 63 -21.08 -7.29 8.60
N GLY A 64 -20.99 -8.29 7.72
CA GLY A 64 -21.38 -8.18 6.31
C GLY A 64 -20.31 -7.59 5.40
N SER A 65 -19.17 -7.18 5.92
CA SER A 65 -18.03 -6.76 5.12
C SER A 65 -17.27 -7.97 4.57
N LEU A 66 -16.39 -7.73 3.59
CA LEU A 66 -15.52 -8.74 3.02
C LEU A 66 -14.07 -8.45 3.35
N GLU A 67 -13.34 -9.46 3.81
CA GLU A 67 -11.91 -9.39 3.95
C GLU A 67 -11.25 -10.04 2.74
N ILE A 68 -10.39 -9.31 2.06
CA ILE A 68 -9.67 -9.78 0.86
C ILE A 68 -8.19 -9.85 1.17
N GLY A 69 -7.66 -11.07 1.21
CA GLY A 69 -6.21 -11.30 1.27
C GLY A 69 -5.63 -11.46 -0.12
N SER A 70 -4.46 -10.91 -0.33
CA SER A 70 -3.72 -11.06 -1.59
C SER A 70 -2.23 -10.95 -1.38
N VAL A 71 -1.46 -11.40 -2.35
CA VAL A 71 -0.03 -11.11 -2.45
C VAL A 71 0.22 -10.19 -3.61
N PHE A 72 1.24 -9.36 -3.52
CA PHE A 72 1.56 -8.42 -4.57
C PHE A 72 3.06 -8.27 -4.80
N THR A 73 3.38 -7.86 -6.01
CA THR A 73 4.71 -7.42 -6.40
C THR A 73 4.55 -6.10 -7.16
N THR A 74 5.31 -5.10 -6.78
CA THR A 74 5.33 -3.81 -7.46
C THR A 74 6.75 -3.53 -7.93
N TYR A 75 6.91 -3.35 -9.23
CA TYR A 75 8.14 -2.90 -9.84
C TYR A 75 8.08 -1.39 -10.02
N ARG A 76 9.14 -0.71 -9.65
CA ARG A 76 9.30 0.73 -9.85
C ARG A 76 10.60 0.98 -10.58
N THR A 77 10.51 1.57 -11.77
CA THR A 77 11.68 1.91 -12.57
C THR A 77 11.83 3.41 -12.70
N LYS A 78 13.00 3.90 -12.35
CA LYS A 78 13.37 5.31 -12.49
C LYS A 78 14.88 5.41 -12.69
N ASP A 79 15.29 6.30 -13.60
CA ASP A 79 16.71 6.59 -13.86
C ASP A 79 17.57 5.33 -14.11
N GLY A 80 17.00 4.38 -14.88
CA GLY A 80 17.69 3.14 -15.24
C GLY A 80 17.74 2.09 -14.12
N THR A 81 17.18 2.36 -12.96
CA THR A 81 17.15 1.43 -11.83
C THR A 81 15.73 0.94 -11.59
N THR A 82 15.60 -0.36 -11.37
CA THR A 82 14.31 -0.98 -11.01
C THR A 82 14.36 -1.49 -9.58
N ASP A 83 13.45 -0.96 -8.77
CA ASP A 83 13.22 -1.42 -7.40
C ASP A 83 12.02 -2.37 -7.38
N LEU A 84 12.08 -3.34 -6.49
CA LEU A 84 11.04 -4.34 -6.30
C LEU A 84 10.47 -4.22 -4.89
N TYR A 85 9.14 -4.08 -4.82
CA TYR A 85 8.39 -4.15 -3.57
C TYR A 85 7.47 -5.35 -3.64
N PHE A 86 7.51 -6.21 -2.64
CA PHE A 86 6.64 -7.39 -2.60
C PHE A 86 6.18 -7.69 -1.18
N GLY A 87 5.02 -8.30 -1.10
CA GLY A 87 4.44 -8.64 0.18
C GLY A 87 2.99 -9.07 0.06
N SER A 88 2.26 -8.91 1.13
CA SER A 88 0.85 -9.23 1.21
C SER A 88 0.00 -7.99 1.48
N ALA A 89 -1.26 -8.07 1.09
CA ALA A 89 -2.22 -7.02 1.35
C ALA A 89 -3.51 -7.61 1.91
N VAL A 90 -4.10 -6.90 2.86
CA VAL A 90 -5.44 -7.19 3.37
C VAL A 90 -6.30 -5.96 3.14
N HIS A 91 -7.40 -6.16 2.42
CA HIS A 91 -8.41 -5.14 2.23
C HIS A 91 -9.67 -5.53 2.98
N VAL A 92 -10.31 -4.58 3.62
CA VAL A 92 -11.66 -4.75 4.13
C VAL A 92 -12.60 -3.93 3.26
N LEU A 93 -13.53 -4.62 2.59
CA LEU A 93 -14.49 -4.01 1.69
C LEU A 93 -15.85 -3.94 2.38
N GLN A 94 -16.47 -2.79 2.29
CA GLN A 94 -17.82 -2.58 2.75
C GLN A 94 -18.76 -2.48 1.56
N VAL A 95 -19.89 -3.18 1.62
CA VAL A 95 -20.92 -3.07 0.61
C VAL A 95 -21.53 -1.67 0.65
N HIS A 96 -21.62 -1.03 -0.51
CA HIS A 96 -22.21 0.29 -0.65
C HIS A 96 -22.99 0.35 -1.96
N ASP A 97 -24.34 0.43 -1.85
CA ASP A 97 -25.24 0.26 -2.96
C ASP A 97 -24.95 -1.08 -3.70
N ASP A 98 -24.81 -1.07 -5.01
CA ASP A 98 -24.46 -2.26 -5.80
C ASP A 98 -22.96 -2.44 -6.01
N SER A 99 -22.13 -1.80 -5.17
CA SER A 99 -20.69 -1.79 -5.30
C SER A 99 -20.00 -1.96 -3.97
N TYR A 100 -18.67 -1.84 -3.97
CA TYR A 100 -17.86 -1.96 -2.78
C TYR A 100 -17.03 -0.70 -2.55
N ARG A 101 -16.82 -0.35 -1.28
CA ARG A 101 -15.86 0.67 -0.87
C ARG A 101 -14.79 0.06 0.01
N ILE A 102 -13.57 0.50 -0.16
CA ILE A 102 -12.47 0.08 0.69
C ILE A 102 -12.58 0.82 2.03
N ARG A 103 -12.84 0.06 3.09
CA ARG A 103 -12.87 0.56 4.47
C ARG A 103 -11.45 0.67 5.03
N SER A 104 -10.64 -0.34 4.78
CA SER A 104 -9.24 -0.35 5.18
C SER A 104 -8.40 -1.14 4.20
N LYS A 105 -7.13 -0.77 4.13
CA LYS A 105 -6.10 -1.49 3.38
C LYS A 105 -4.85 -1.55 4.22
N ARG A 106 -4.28 -2.72 4.35
CA ARG A 106 -3.00 -2.95 5.01
C ARG A 106 -2.08 -3.71 4.08
N CYS A 107 -0.90 -3.16 3.84
CA CYS A 107 0.16 -3.83 3.08
C CYS A 107 1.31 -4.15 4.03
N LEU A 108 1.80 -5.39 3.95
CA LEU A 108 2.98 -5.84 4.66
C LEU A 108 4.05 -6.15 3.63
N LEU A 109 5.19 -5.49 3.74
CA LEU A 109 6.33 -5.74 2.87
C LEU A 109 7.18 -6.87 3.46
N ASP A 110 7.59 -7.80 2.60
CA ASP A 110 8.38 -8.97 3.01
C ASP A 110 9.90 -8.71 2.91
N GLY A 111 10.31 -7.59 2.37
CA GLY A 111 11.72 -7.23 2.25
C GLY A 111 12.36 -6.83 3.58
N ASP A 112 13.67 -6.98 3.68
CA ASP A 112 14.45 -6.62 4.89
C ASP A 112 14.64 -5.11 5.08
N GLY A 113 14.14 -4.32 4.17
CA GLY A 113 14.21 -2.87 4.20
C GLY A 113 13.93 -2.25 2.83
N LEU A 114 13.86 -0.92 2.78
CA LEU A 114 13.65 -0.18 1.54
C LEU A 114 15.00 0.19 0.93
N ARG A 115 15.43 -0.56 -0.06
CA ARG A 115 16.69 -0.30 -0.77
C ARG A 115 16.43 0.08 -2.22
N PRO A 116 17.28 0.94 -2.81
CA PRO A 116 18.43 1.63 -2.22
C PRO A 116 18.07 2.90 -1.44
N SER A 117 16.84 3.41 -1.58
CA SER A 117 16.50 4.76 -1.08
C SER A 117 16.17 4.85 0.41
N GLY A 118 15.94 3.72 1.08
CA GLY A 118 15.53 3.68 2.49
C GLY A 118 14.15 4.27 2.78
N ARG A 119 13.40 4.64 1.75
CA ARG A 119 12.07 5.24 1.88
C ARG A 119 11.12 4.78 0.77
N LEU A 120 9.83 4.88 1.06
CA LEU A 120 8.78 4.58 0.11
C LEU A 120 8.25 5.87 -0.53
N SER A 121 8.48 6.04 -1.81
CA SER A 121 8.06 7.23 -2.56
C SER A 121 6.80 7.01 -3.41
N ILE A 122 6.28 5.81 -3.43
CA ILE A 122 5.06 5.44 -4.16
C ILE A 122 4.03 4.84 -3.23
N LEU A 123 2.78 4.79 -3.68
CA LEU A 123 1.71 4.09 -2.98
C LEU A 123 1.62 2.65 -3.47
N LEU A 124 1.58 1.73 -2.55
CA LEU A 124 1.47 0.30 -2.83
C LEU A 124 0.02 -0.18 -2.81
#